data_3b0626446aa438ad787c3227a7a75c10
#
_entry.id   3b0626446aa438ad787c3227a7a75c10
#
_cell.length_a   1.000
_cell.length_b   1.000
_cell.length_c   1.000
_cell.angle_alpha   90.00
_cell.angle_beta   90.00
_cell.angle_gamma   90.00
#
_symmetry.space_group_name_H-M   'P 1'
#
loop_
_entity.id
_entity.type
_entity.pdbx_description
1 polymer ?
#
loop_
_entity_poly.entity_id
_entity_poly.type
_entity_poly.pdbx_seq_one_letter_code
_entity_poly.pdbx_strand_id
1 'polypeptide(L)'
;MRHRSSSRYGRYEGGPDPLAPPIDLSEALDAVADDVMAGYSPEQALREFLRRGGRTMTGLDDLAGRVQQRRRDLLSRHRLDGTLHDVRRLLDEAVLEERKQLARDIRMDDTDRSFRQMQLQSLPDSTAAAVTELAGYDWQSDTARRAYEEIKDLLGREMLDQRFAGMKNALASATDQDREAIAAMLRDLNDLLDRHARGEDTPADFDDFMAKHGDQFPENPQDIDELIDTLAQRSAAAQRMLRSMTPEQREELMALSAQAFGSPALMDQLDRLDANLQGLRPGEDWTGSEQFDGENGLGLGDGTGVLQDLADLDQLADQLSQSSPGSTLSDVDVDRLARHLGDEAAVEARTLDRLEKALRDSGLLRRGTDGDLTLSPRAMRRL
;
A
#
# COMPACT_ATOMS: atom_id res chain seq x y z
N MET A 1 15.58 27.68 48.50
CA MET A 1 14.74 28.06 47.35
C MET A 1 14.87 26.98 46.29
N ARG A 2 13.82 26.22 46.05
CA ARG A 2 13.79 25.17 44.98
C ARG A 2 13.23 25.82 43.72
N HIS A 3 14.05 25.98 42.70
CA HIS A 3 13.59 26.41 41.39
C HIS A 3 12.69 25.32 40.78
N ARG A 4 11.38 25.61 40.63
CA ARG A 4 10.47 24.83 39.82
C ARG A 4 10.75 25.20 38.35
N SER A 5 11.38 24.28 37.62
CA SER A 5 11.40 24.34 36.16
C SER A 5 10.01 23.97 35.63
N SER A 6 9.31 24.95 35.07
CA SER A 6 8.07 24.66 34.33
C SER A 6 8.43 24.36 32.88
N SER A 7 8.24 23.12 32.43
CA SER A 7 8.29 22.75 31.05
C SER A 7 6.99 23.15 30.36
N ARG A 8 7.06 24.00 29.35
CA ARG A 8 5.95 24.31 28.45
C ARG A 8 6.07 23.43 27.23
N TYR A 9 5.07 22.61 26.97
CA TYR A 9 4.92 21.93 25.69
C TYR A 9 4.42 22.97 24.68
N GLY A 10 5.26 23.32 23.71
CA GLY A 10 4.90 24.08 22.52
C GLY A 10 4.66 23.15 21.34
N ARG A 11 3.91 23.62 20.35
CA ARG A 11 3.79 22.91 19.06
C ARG A 11 5.20 22.86 18.44
N TYR A 12 5.63 21.67 17.98
CA TYR A 12 6.93 21.50 17.32
C TYR A 12 6.96 22.31 16.01
N GLU A 13 7.81 23.31 15.95
CA GLU A 13 7.96 24.22 14.80
C GLU A 13 9.25 23.95 14.00
N GLY A 14 9.59 22.67 13.79
CA GLY A 14 10.66 22.30 12.86
C GLY A 14 12.08 22.56 13.39
N GLY A 15 12.47 21.91 14.46
CA GLY A 15 13.87 21.77 14.91
C GLY A 15 14.37 20.33 14.73
N PRO A 16 15.65 20.03 15.04
CA PRO A 16 16.14 18.67 15.03
C PRO A 16 15.30 17.81 15.99
N ASP A 17 14.83 16.66 15.53
CA ASP A 17 14.07 15.71 16.33
C ASP A 17 14.91 15.26 17.55
N PRO A 18 14.46 15.55 18.79
CA PRO A 18 15.23 15.20 19.99
C PRO A 18 15.30 13.69 20.26
N LEU A 19 14.46 12.88 19.58
CA LEU A 19 14.44 11.42 19.67
C LEU A 19 15.29 10.76 18.59
N ALA A 20 15.79 11.53 17.62
CA ALA A 20 16.58 10.98 16.55
C ALA A 20 17.98 10.56 17.06
N PRO A 21 18.50 9.40 16.60
CA PRO A 21 19.83 8.95 16.97
C PRO A 21 20.88 10.02 16.63
N PRO A 22 21.92 10.17 17.48
CA PRO A 22 23.01 11.11 17.22
C PRO A 22 23.73 10.74 15.92
N ILE A 23 23.97 11.74 15.07
CA ILE A 23 24.71 11.55 13.82
C ILE A 23 26.20 11.64 14.14
N ASP A 24 26.95 10.59 13.82
CA ASP A 24 28.41 10.62 13.91
C ASP A 24 29.02 11.21 12.64
N LEU A 25 29.16 12.53 12.64
CA LEU A 25 29.80 13.25 11.53
C LEU A 25 31.29 12.90 11.39
N SER A 26 31.96 12.43 12.45
CA SER A 26 33.38 12.09 12.39
C SER A 26 33.57 10.82 11.57
N GLU A 27 32.78 9.78 11.82
CA GLU A 27 32.82 8.51 11.06
C GLU A 27 32.56 8.78 9.56
N ALA A 28 31.54 9.58 9.26
CA ALA A 28 31.20 9.91 7.88
C ALA A 28 32.32 10.69 7.17
N LEU A 29 32.94 11.65 7.87
CA LEU A 29 34.05 12.42 7.33
C LEU A 29 35.30 11.59 7.11
N ASP A 30 35.65 10.71 8.05
CA ASP A 30 36.81 9.84 7.94
C ASP A 30 36.62 8.88 6.74
N ALA A 31 35.44 8.29 6.57
CA ALA A 31 35.13 7.39 5.45
C ALA A 31 35.18 8.13 4.09
N VAL A 32 34.56 9.33 3.99
CA VAL A 32 34.62 10.14 2.76
C VAL A 32 36.04 10.56 2.44
N ALA A 33 36.83 10.88 3.47
CA ALA A 33 38.21 11.26 3.31
C ALA A 33 39.09 10.10 2.80
N ASP A 34 38.93 8.89 3.33
CA ASP A 34 39.64 7.69 2.88
C ASP A 34 39.36 7.40 1.40
N ASP A 35 38.08 7.51 0.97
CA ASP A 35 37.69 7.31 -0.42
C ASP A 35 38.26 8.42 -1.35
N VAL A 36 38.29 9.68 -0.88
CA VAL A 36 38.93 10.77 -1.63
C VAL A 36 40.45 10.57 -1.75
N MET A 37 41.11 10.09 -0.69
CA MET A 37 42.54 9.75 -0.75
C MET A 37 42.82 8.54 -1.66
N ALA A 38 41.84 7.66 -1.86
CA ALA A 38 41.90 6.57 -2.84
C ALA A 38 41.65 7.04 -4.28
N GLY A 39 41.31 8.32 -4.50
CA GLY A 39 41.18 8.93 -5.83
C GLY A 39 39.74 9.17 -6.29
N TYR A 40 38.75 8.95 -5.45
CA TYR A 40 37.35 9.30 -5.77
C TYR A 40 37.12 10.81 -5.66
N SER A 41 36.18 11.36 -6.44
CA SER A 41 35.73 12.72 -6.21
C SER A 41 34.98 12.81 -4.85
N PRO A 42 35.00 13.95 -4.13
CA PRO A 42 34.30 14.10 -2.86
C PRO A 42 32.79 13.82 -2.96
N GLU A 43 32.19 14.10 -4.12
CA GLU A 43 30.78 13.80 -4.37
C GLU A 43 30.54 12.29 -4.54
N GLN A 44 31.42 11.60 -5.24
CA GLN A 44 31.36 10.14 -5.37
C GLN A 44 31.59 9.45 -4.03
N ALA A 45 32.58 9.92 -3.25
CA ALA A 45 32.88 9.40 -1.92
C ALA A 45 31.69 9.58 -0.95
N LEU A 46 31.07 10.76 -0.96
CA LEU A 46 29.85 11.00 -0.16
C LEU A 46 28.69 10.09 -0.60
N ARG A 47 28.44 9.98 -1.88
CA ARG A 47 27.38 9.14 -2.43
C ARG A 47 27.62 7.65 -2.09
N GLU A 48 28.85 7.19 -2.21
CA GLU A 48 29.22 5.82 -1.86
C GLU A 48 29.06 5.53 -0.36
N PHE A 49 29.44 6.51 0.49
CA PHE A 49 29.21 6.41 1.94
C PHE A 49 27.72 6.33 2.28
N LEU A 50 26.87 7.17 1.69
CA LEU A 50 25.43 7.16 1.94
C LEU A 50 24.79 5.87 1.45
N ARG A 51 25.28 5.30 0.35
CA ARG A 51 24.81 4.00 -0.17
C ARG A 51 25.16 2.86 0.76
N ARG A 52 26.42 2.78 1.16
CA ARG A 52 26.95 1.68 2.00
C ARG A 52 26.52 1.81 3.46
N GLY A 53 26.37 3.04 3.97
CA GLY A 53 26.16 3.35 5.38
C GLY A 53 27.45 3.30 6.19
N GLY A 54 27.32 3.47 7.52
CA GLY A 54 28.40 3.44 8.51
C GLY A 54 28.28 2.21 9.42
N ARG A 55 29.14 2.14 10.46
CA ARG A 55 29.11 1.06 11.47
C ARG A 55 27.84 1.08 12.32
N THR A 56 27.28 2.27 12.53
CA THR A 56 26.12 2.50 13.40
C THR A 56 24.90 2.98 12.61
N MET A 57 24.98 3.05 11.31
CA MET A 57 23.96 3.63 10.43
C MET A 57 23.76 2.77 9.19
N THR A 58 22.50 2.43 8.94
CA THR A 58 22.05 1.71 7.74
C THR A 58 22.25 2.59 6.51
N GLY A 59 22.70 1.99 5.39
CA GLY A 59 22.86 2.69 4.12
C GLY A 59 21.62 2.60 3.22
N LEU A 60 21.63 3.37 2.14
CA LEU A 60 20.55 3.34 1.15
C LEU A 60 20.41 1.99 0.45
N ASP A 61 21.51 1.27 0.23
CA ASP A 61 21.49 -0.05 -0.41
C ASP A 61 20.73 -1.08 0.45
N ASP A 62 20.81 -0.99 1.78
CA ASP A 62 20.04 -1.85 2.68
C ASP A 62 18.54 -1.49 2.64
N LEU A 63 18.21 -0.21 2.71
CA LEU A 63 16.82 0.25 2.58
C LEU A 63 16.23 -0.19 1.23
N ALA A 64 16.96 -0.01 0.13
CA ALA A 64 16.55 -0.46 -1.19
C ALA A 64 16.39 -1.99 -1.24
N GLY A 65 17.29 -2.74 -0.61
CA GLY A 65 17.18 -4.20 -0.47
C GLY A 65 15.91 -4.62 0.25
N ARG A 66 15.53 -3.93 1.34
CA ARG A 66 14.29 -4.19 2.10
C ARG A 66 13.04 -3.85 1.28
N VAL A 67 13.04 -2.76 0.51
CA VAL A 67 11.98 -2.41 -0.43
C VAL A 67 11.81 -3.51 -1.48
N GLN A 68 12.91 -3.97 -2.10
CA GLN A 68 12.89 -5.05 -3.09
C GLN A 68 12.44 -6.38 -2.50
N GLN A 69 12.81 -6.67 -1.25
CA GLN A 69 12.32 -7.86 -0.56
C GLN A 69 10.81 -7.77 -0.33
N ARG A 70 10.32 -6.64 0.17
CA ARG A 70 8.88 -6.43 0.39
C ARG A 70 8.08 -6.56 -0.91
N ARG A 71 8.62 -6.02 -2.01
CA ARG A 71 8.05 -6.16 -3.35
C ARG A 71 7.96 -7.62 -3.79
N ARG A 72 9.04 -8.39 -3.65
CA ARG A 72 9.05 -9.84 -3.96
C ARG A 72 8.05 -10.62 -3.12
N ASP A 73 7.95 -10.30 -1.84
CA ASP A 73 6.99 -10.94 -0.93
C ASP A 73 5.55 -10.68 -1.36
N LEU A 74 5.22 -9.45 -1.78
CA LEU A 74 3.90 -9.13 -2.33
C LEU A 74 3.62 -9.89 -3.63
N LEU A 75 4.55 -9.86 -4.59
CA LEU A 75 4.41 -10.57 -5.86
C LEU A 75 4.21 -12.07 -5.65
N SER A 76 4.99 -12.69 -4.76
CA SER A 76 4.89 -14.12 -4.47
C SER A 76 3.61 -14.50 -3.74
N ARG A 77 3.18 -13.69 -2.75
CA ARG A 77 1.93 -13.90 -2.01
C ARG A 77 0.72 -13.86 -2.93
N HIS A 78 0.72 -12.95 -3.89
CA HIS A 78 -0.39 -12.71 -4.80
C HIS A 78 -0.19 -13.36 -6.18
N ARG A 79 0.82 -14.20 -6.37
CA ARG A 79 1.14 -14.92 -7.62
C ARG A 79 1.09 -14.03 -8.87
N LEU A 80 1.41 -12.75 -8.73
CA LEU A 80 1.23 -11.75 -9.77
C LEU A 80 2.34 -11.71 -10.82
N ASP A 81 3.44 -12.45 -10.66
CA ASP A 81 4.59 -12.38 -11.59
C ASP A 81 4.19 -12.69 -13.04
N GLY A 82 3.43 -13.78 -13.27
CA GLY A 82 2.93 -14.13 -14.60
C GLY A 82 1.87 -13.15 -15.10
N THR A 83 0.92 -12.83 -14.25
CA THR A 83 -0.19 -11.93 -14.56
C THR A 83 0.29 -10.53 -14.94
N LEU A 84 1.28 -9.97 -14.21
CA LEU A 84 1.86 -8.65 -14.54
C LEU A 84 2.60 -8.65 -15.88
N HIS A 85 3.15 -9.78 -16.30
CA HIS A 85 3.75 -9.88 -17.64
C HIS A 85 2.68 -9.79 -18.74
N ASP A 86 1.57 -10.49 -18.60
CA ASP A 86 0.46 -10.41 -19.53
C ASP A 86 -0.21 -9.03 -19.52
N VAL A 87 -0.38 -8.44 -18.34
CA VAL A 87 -0.85 -7.06 -18.17
C VAL A 87 0.06 -6.08 -18.90
N ARG A 88 1.40 -6.22 -18.78
CA ARG A 88 2.35 -5.36 -19.48
C ARG A 88 2.17 -5.43 -20.99
N ARG A 89 2.05 -6.64 -21.54
CA ARG A 89 1.83 -6.84 -22.98
C ARG A 89 0.54 -6.17 -23.45
N LEU A 90 -0.57 -6.34 -22.74
CA LEU A 90 -1.85 -5.70 -23.06
C LEU A 90 -1.79 -4.18 -22.92
N LEU A 91 -1.07 -3.68 -21.92
CA LEU A 91 -0.87 -2.25 -21.71
C LEU A 91 -0.08 -1.62 -22.86
N ASP A 92 1.02 -2.26 -23.27
CA ASP A 92 1.83 -1.79 -24.40
C ASP A 92 0.99 -1.78 -25.69
N GLU A 93 0.12 -2.77 -25.90
CA GLU A 93 -0.84 -2.81 -27.02
C GLU A 93 -1.85 -1.66 -26.93
N ALA A 94 -2.47 -1.45 -25.76
CA ALA A 94 -3.44 -0.37 -25.55
C ALA A 94 -2.80 1.01 -25.83
N VAL A 95 -1.63 1.27 -25.27
CA VAL A 95 -0.90 2.53 -25.48
C VAL A 95 -0.53 2.74 -26.94
N LEU A 96 -0.10 1.68 -27.64
CA LEU A 96 0.23 1.74 -29.05
C LEU A 96 -0.99 2.08 -29.92
N GLU A 97 -2.12 1.42 -29.68
CA GLU A 97 -3.36 1.66 -30.44
C GLU A 97 -3.93 3.06 -30.14
N GLU A 98 -3.84 3.52 -28.90
CA GLU A 98 -4.22 4.89 -28.55
C GLU A 98 -3.34 5.93 -29.28
N ARG A 99 -2.03 5.78 -29.27
CA ARG A 99 -1.11 6.66 -30.00
C ARG A 99 -1.40 6.69 -31.51
N LYS A 100 -1.75 5.55 -32.10
CA LYS A 100 -2.16 5.48 -33.52
C LYS A 100 -3.47 6.24 -33.76
N GLN A 101 -4.43 6.12 -32.84
CA GLN A 101 -5.70 6.86 -32.96
C GLN A 101 -5.49 8.36 -32.83
N LEU A 102 -4.73 8.81 -31.82
CA LEU A 102 -4.40 10.23 -31.62
C LEU A 102 -3.67 10.84 -32.84
N ALA A 103 -2.80 10.06 -33.50
CA ALA A 103 -2.11 10.51 -34.72
C ALA A 103 -3.03 10.62 -35.95
N ARG A 104 -4.12 9.84 -36.00
CA ARG A 104 -5.09 9.80 -37.14
C ARG A 104 -6.26 10.75 -36.99
N ASP A 105 -6.58 11.14 -35.76
CA ASP A 105 -7.75 11.97 -35.48
C ASP A 105 -7.48 13.44 -35.87
N ILE A 106 -7.95 13.82 -37.04
CA ILE A 106 -7.86 15.20 -37.57
C ILE A 106 -8.88 16.15 -36.94
N ARG A 107 -9.85 15.65 -36.17
CA ARG A 107 -10.89 16.47 -35.56
C ARG A 107 -10.51 16.91 -34.15
N MET A 108 -9.56 16.22 -33.53
CA MET A 108 -9.07 16.52 -32.17
C MET A 108 -8.26 17.83 -32.20
N ASP A 109 -8.49 18.68 -31.21
CA ASP A 109 -7.66 19.88 -30.99
C ASP A 109 -6.19 19.51 -30.74
N ASP A 110 -5.27 20.33 -31.26
CA ASP A 110 -3.83 20.07 -31.13
C ASP A 110 -3.34 20.13 -29.68
N THR A 111 -4.00 20.95 -28.84
CA THR A 111 -3.71 21.05 -27.41
C THR A 111 -4.10 19.77 -26.68
N ASP A 112 -5.31 19.26 -26.91
CA ASP A 112 -5.81 18.02 -26.32
C ASP A 112 -4.96 16.83 -26.78
N ARG A 113 -4.60 16.79 -28.07
CA ARG A 113 -3.71 15.75 -28.61
C ARG A 113 -2.35 15.75 -27.92
N SER A 114 -1.74 16.93 -27.79
CA SER A 114 -0.44 17.08 -27.15
C SER A 114 -0.47 16.69 -25.68
N PHE A 115 -1.54 17.05 -24.96
CA PHE A 115 -1.72 16.68 -23.56
C PHE A 115 -1.84 15.16 -23.39
N ARG A 116 -2.69 14.48 -24.17
CA ARG A 116 -2.85 13.03 -24.15
C ARG A 116 -1.56 12.31 -24.52
N GLN A 117 -0.84 12.79 -25.54
CA GLN A 117 0.46 12.24 -25.91
C GLN A 117 1.48 12.38 -24.79
N MET A 118 1.50 13.50 -24.07
CA MET A 118 2.37 13.72 -22.92
C MET A 118 2.01 12.74 -21.78
N GLN A 119 0.74 12.56 -21.46
CA GLN A 119 0.31 11.58 -20.47
C GLN A 119 0.82 10.15 -20.80
N LEU A 120 0.65 9.72 -22.05
CA LEU A 120 1.14 8.40 -22.49
C LEU A 120 2.68 8.30 -22.59
N GLN A 121 3.41 9.41 -22.63
CA GLN A 121 4.87 9.43 -22.62
C GLN A 121 5.45 9.45 -21.21
N SER A 122 4.72 10.00 -20.25
CA SER A 122 5.13 10.11 -18.84
C SER A 122 4.77 8.89 -18.00
N LEU A 123 4.21 7.85 -18.62
CA LEU A 123 3.84 6.62 -17.89
C LEU A 123 5.06 6.02 -17.18
N PRO A 124 4.90 5.58 -15.93
CA PRO A 124 5.93 4.89 -15.17
C PRO A 124 6.39 3.59 -15.86
N ASP A 125 7.65 3.21 -15.66
CA ASP A 125 8.16 1.91 -16.12
C ASP A 125 7.53 0.73 -15.40
N SER A 126 7.08 0.94 -14.13
CA SER A 126 6.33 -0.04 -13.36
C SER A 126 4.97 -0.31 -14.00
N THR A 127 4.69 -1.58 -14.31
CA THR A 127 3.41 -2.02 -14.87
C THR A 127 2.25 -1.69 -13.93
N ALA A 128 2.42 -1.90 -12.63
CA ALA A 128 1.40 -1.63 -11.63
C ALA A 128 1.06 -0.13 -11.55
N ALA A 129 2.09 0.72 -11.53
CA ALA A 129 1.93 2.17 -11.51
C ALA A 129 1.26 2.69 -12.79
N ALA A 130 1.68 2.20 -13.96
CA ALA A 130 1.13 2.59 -15.25
C ALA A 130 -0.37 2.21 -15.39
N VAL A 131 -0.76 1.02 -14.92
CA VAL A 131 -2.19 0.61 -14.89
C VAL A 131 -2.99 1.53 -13.98
N THR A 132 -2.46 1.85 -12.80
CA THR A 132 -3.14 2.74 -11.85
C THR A 132 -3.31 4.16 -12.41
N GLU A 133 -2.28 4.69 -13.07
CA GLU A 133 -2.32 6.04 -13.67
C GLU A 133 -3.32 6.14 -14.82
N LEU A 134 -3.48 5.05 -15.59
CA LEU A 134 -4.44 5.00 -16.69
C LEU A 134 -5.87 4.62 -16.28
N ALA A 135 -6.14 4.39 -14.99
CA ALA A 135 -7.47 4.03 -14.52
C ALA A 135 -8.55 5.08 -14.87
N GLY A 136 -8.18 6.36 -14.81
CA GLY A 136 -9.04 7.48 -15.20
C GLY A 136 -8.80 8.03 -16.61
N TYR A 137 -8.01 7.32 -17.47
CA TYR A 137 -7.71 7.81 -18.81
C TYR A 137 -8.90 7.61 -19.77
N ASP A 138 -9.28 8.67 -20.48
CA ASP A 138 -10.38 8.65 -21.46
C ASP A 138 -9.85 8.17 -22.83
N TRP A 139 -9.95 6.86 -23.09
CA TRP A 139 -9.48 6.19 -24.30
C TRP A 139 -10.23 6.64 -25.55
N GLN A 140 -9.53 7.14 -26.56
CA GLN A 140 -10.07 7.55 -27.85
C GLN A 140 -10.14 6.39 -28.85
N SER A 141 -9.31 5.38 -28.66
CA SER A 141 -9.32 4.15 -29.46
C SER A 141 -10.19 3.08 -28.81
N ASP A 142 -11.22 2.58 -29.53
CA ASP A 142 -12.03 1.46 -29.05
C ASP A 142 -11.21 0.17 -28.88
N THR A 143 -10.13 0.01 -29.65
CA THR A 143 -9.21 -1.14 -29.48
C THR A 143 -8.38 -0.99 -28.22
N ALA A 144 -7.86 0.20 -27.95
CA ALA A 144 -7.11 0.49 -26.74
C ALA A 144 -7.99 0.31 -25.48
N ARG A 145 -9.21 0.82 -25.53
CA ARG A 145 -10.19 0.66 -24.44
C ARG A 145 -10.45 -0.82 -24.15
N ARG A 146 -10.71 -1.63 -25.18
CA ARG A 146 -10.94 -3.09 -25.01
C ARG A 146 -9.73 -3.80 -24.42
N ALA A 147 -8.51 -3.46 -24.86
CA ALA A 147 -7.29 -4.02 -24.29
C ALA A 147 -7.12 -3.63 -22.80
N TYR A 148 -7.48 -2.40 -22.44
CA TYR A 148 -7.45 -1.98 -21.04
C TYR A 148 -8.56 -2.64 -20.20
N GLU A 149 -9.77 -2.84 -20.72
CA GLU A 149 -10.80 -3.64 -20.06
C GLU A 149 -10.36 -5.09 -19.84
N GLU A 150 -9.66 -5.69 -20.82
CA GLU A 150 -9.08 -7.04 -20.66
C GLU A 150 -8.04 -7.10 -19.53
N ILE A 151 -7.26 -6.03 -19.32
CA ILE A 151 -6.36 -5.90 -18.17
C ILE A 151 -7.16 -5.94 -16.85
N LYS A 152 -8.25 -5.15 -16.77
CA LYS A 152 -9.11 -5.13 -15.58
C LYS A 152 -9.71 -6.51 -15.29
N ASP A 153 -10.20 -7.18 -16.32
CA ASP A 153 -10.77 -8.52 -16.20
C ASP A 153 -9.73 -9.57 -15.77
N LEU A 154 -8.50 -9.48 -16.29
CA LEU A 154 -7.41 -10.39 -15.93
C LEU A 154 -7.01 -10.23 -14.46
N LEU A 155 -6.83 -8.99 -14.02
CA LEU A 155 -6.51 -8.67 -12.64
C LEU A 155 -7.65 -9.07 -11.69
N GLY A 156 -8.90 -8.78 -12.06
CA GLY A 156 -10.07 -9.15 -11.29
C GLY A 156 -10.20 -10.66 -11.10
N ARG A 157 -9.97 -11.44 -12.15
CA ARG A 157 -9.98 -12.93 -12.08
C ARG A 157 -8.87 -13.46 -11.17
N GLU A 158 -7.64 -12.99 -11.33
CA GLU A 158 -6.53 -13.44 -10.49
C GLU A 158 -6.78 -13.15 -9.01
N MET A 159 -7.32 -11.97 -8.69
CA MET A 159 -7.67 -11.59 -7.32
C MET A 159 -8.79 -12.48 -6.75
N LEU A 160 -9.80 -12.80 -7.59
CA LEU A 160 -10.89 -13.67 -7.19
C LEU A 160 -10.41 -15.09 -6.91
N ASP A 161 -9.52 -15.63 -7.75
CA ASP A 161 -8.94 -16.96 -7.59
C ASP A 161 -8.08 -17.05 -6.31
N GLN A 162 -7.34 -15.99 -5.97
CA GLN A 162 -6.57 -15.94 -4.73
C GLN A 162 -7.46 -15.87 -3.49
N ARG A 163 -8.50 -15.05 -3.50
CA ARG A 163 -9.49 -15.01 -2.41
C ARG A 163 -10.17 -16.35 -2.22
N PHE A 164 -10.57 -17.01 -3.32
CA PHE A 164 -11.14 -18.34 -3.28
C PHE A 164 -10.16 -19.35 -2.65
N ALA A 165 -8.90 -19.37 -3.07
CA ALA A 165 -7.87 -20.24 -2.48
C ALA A 165 -7.64 -19.94 -0.98
N GLY A 166 -7.64 -18.67 -0.59
CA GLY A 166 -7.54 -18.24 0.81
C GLY A 166 -8.71 -18.74 1.66
N MET A 167 -9.95 -18.57 1.18
CA MET A 167 -11.16 -19.07 1.86
C MET A 167 -11.16 -20.59 1.97
N LYS A 168 -10.79 -21.30 0.89
CA LYS A 168 -10.65 -22.76 0.91
C LYS A 168 -9.69 -23.24 1.99
N ASN A 169 -8.51 -22.60 2.09
CA ASN A 169 -7.52 -22.94 3.10
C ASN A 169 -8.01 -22.65 4.52
N ALA A 170 -8.66 -21.50 4.74
CA ALA A 170 -9.24 -21.15 6.04
C ALA A 170 -10.32 -22.14 6.47
N LEU A 171 -11.24 -22.52 5.57
CA LEU A 171 -12.28 -23.50 5.85
C LEU A 171 -11.69 -24.90 6.13
N ALA A 172 -10.66 -25.31 5.39
CA ALA A 172 -10.01 -26.61 5.59
C ALA A 172 -9.24 -26.69 6.94
N SER A 173 -8.79 -25.56 7.47
CA SER A 173 -8.03 -25.48 8.72
C SER A 173 -8.88 -25.22 9.97
N ALA A 174 -10.19 -24.98 9.84
CA ALA A 174 -11.09 -24.67 10.94
C ALA A 174 -11.22 -25.84 11.94
N THR A 175 -10.92 -25.56 13.22
CA THR A 175 -11.03 -26.53 14.30
C THR A 175 -12.45 -26.56 14.93
N ASP A 176 -12.76 -27.58 15.72
CA ASP A 176 -14.05 -27.63 16.45
C ASP A 176 -14.19 -26.48 17.44
N GLN A 177 -13.09 -26.05 18.07
CA GLN A 177 -13.07 -24.90 18.96
C GLN A 177 -13.38 -23.59 18.23
N ASP A 178 -12.84 -23.41 17.02
CA ASP A 178 -13.15 -22.23 16.19
C ASP A 178 -14.64 -22.20 15.82
N ARG A 179 -15.22 -23.36 15.49
CA ARG A 179 -16.64 -23.50 15.18
C ARG A 179 -17.55 -23.11 16.35
N GLU A 180 -17.20 -23.58 17.56
CA GLU A 180 -17.95 -23.24 18.77
C GLU A 180 -17.85 -21.75 19.09
N ALA A 181 -16.67 -21.15 18.96
CA ALA A 181 -16.45 -19.73 19.18
C ALA A 181 -17.23 -18.87 18.17
N ILE A 182 -17.20 -19.23 16.88
CA ILE A 182 -17.99 -18.56 15.83
C ILE A 182 -19.48 -18.68 16.08
N ALA A 183 -19.96 -19.88 16.46
CA ALA A 183 -21.37 -20.11 16.76
C ALA A 183 -21.85 -19.30 17.97
N ALA A 184 -21.01 -19.14 18.98
CA ALA A 184 -21.31 -18.31 20.15
C ALA A 184 -21.37 -16.82 19.77
N MET A 185 -20.38 -16.35 19.03
CA MET A 185 -20.32 -14.97 18.55
C MET A 185 -21.52 -14.62 17.66
N LEU A 186 -21.89 -15.48 16.71
CA LEU A 186 -23.04 -15.25 15.83
C LEU A 186 -24.37 -15.20 16.58
N ARG A 187 -24.54 -16.02 17.62
CA ARG A 187 -25.74 -15.96 18.46
C ARG A 187 -25.81 -14.65 19.22
N ASP A 188 -24.74 -14.28 19.93
CA ASP A 188 -24.68 -13.03 20.69
C ASP A 188 -24.89 -11.82 19.77
N LEU A 189 -24.29 -11.84 18.57
CA LEU A 189 -24.45 -10.80 17.56
C LEU A 189 -25.91 -10.69 17.06
N ASN A 190 -26.51 -11.80 16.64
CA ASN A 190 -27.89 -11.79 16.17
C ASN A 190 -28.87 -11.31 17.26
N ASP A 191 -28.64 -11.69 18.50
CA ASP A 191 -29.48 -11.21 19.60
C ASP A 191 -29.30 -9.73 19.90
N LEU A 192 -28.09 -9.18 19.69
CA LEU A 192 -27.81 -7.74 19.77
C LEU A 192 -28.54 -6.99 18.65
N LEU A 193 -28.37 -7.46 17.37
CA LEU A 193 -28.99 -6.85 16.20
C LEU A 193 -30.52 -6.89 16.26
N ASP A 194 -31.10 -7.97 16.74
CA ASP A 194 -32.56 -8.08 16.94
C ASP A 194 -33.08 -7.09 17.99
N ARG A 195 -32.33 -6.86 19.08
CA ARG A 195 -32.68 -5.84 20.08
C ARG A 195 -32.55 -4.45 19.50
N HIS A 196 -31.48 -4.19 18.76
CA HIS A 196 -31.27 -2.92 18.07
C HIS A 196 -32.40 -2.61 17.08
N ALA A 197 -32.81 -3.59 16.26
CA ALA A 197 -33.91 -3.44 15.32
C ALA A 197 -35.25 -3.08 15.99
N ARG A 198 -35.44 -3.47 17.29
CA ARG A 198 -36.61 -3.12 18.11
C ARG A 198 -36.45 -1.85 18.94
N GLY A 199 -35.24 -1.25 18.93
CA GLY A 199 -34.89 -0.09 19.77
C GLY A 199 -34.81 -0.44 21.27
N GLU A 200 -34.46 -1.68 21.59
CA GLU A 200 -34.38 -2.23 22.97
C GLU A 200 -32.92 -2.36 23.46
N ASP A 201 -31.95 -2.09 22.62
CA ASP A 201 -30.51 -2.15 22.93
C ASP A 201 -30.05 -0.94 23.74
N THR A 202 -28.99 -1.13 24.49
CA THR A 202 -28.30 -0.08 25.26
C THR A 202 -26.81 -0.03 24.87
N PRO A 203 -26.09 1.09 25.06
CA PRO A 203 -24.64 1.14 24.89
C PRO A 203 -23.90 0.05 25.67
N ALA A 204 -24.39 -0.34 26.85
CA ALA A 204 -23.81 -1.41 27.65
C ALA A 204 -23.93 -2.79 26.98
N ASP A 205 -24.97 -3.04 26.20
CA ASP A 205 -25.13 -4.30 25.45
C ASP A 205 -24.06 -4.42 24.35
N PHE A 206 -23.74 -3.31 23.71
CA PHE A 206 -22.65 -3.24 22.72
C PHE A 206 -21.29 -3.42 23.39
N ASP A 207 -21.03 -2.72 24.50
CA ASP A 207 -19.79 -2.84 25.28
C ASP A 207 -19.57 -4.28 25.77
N ASP A 208 -20.60 -4.94 26.25
CA ASP A 208 -20.56 -6.35 26.68
C ASP A 208 -20.27 -7.30 25.53
N PHE A 209 -20.82 -7.05 24.32
CA PHE A 209 -20.53 -7.81 23.12
C PHE A 209 -19.08 -7.62 22.69
N MET A 210 -18.59 -6.40 22.62
CA MET A 210 -17.21 -6.10 22.24
C MET A 210 -16.19 -6.61 23.28
N ALA A 211 -16.52 -6.62 24.56
CA ALA A 211 -15.67 -7.20 25.59
C ALA A 211 -15.48 -8.72 25.43
N LYS A 212 -16.48 -9.43 24.87
CA LYS A 212 -16.41 -10.88 24.62
C LYS A 212 -15.80 -11.24 23.28
N HIS A 213 -16.08 -10.45 22.23
CA HIS A 213 -15.86 -10.83 20.84
C HIS A 213 -15.03 -9.81 20.06
N GLY A 214 -14.56 -8.74 20.69
CA GLY A 214 -13.86 -7.62 20.03
C GLY A 214 -12.62 -8.05 19.22
N ASP A 215 -11.93 -9.11 19.65
CA ASP A 215 -10.77 -9.66 18.90
C ASP A 215 -11.14 -10.13 17.48
N GLN A 216 -12.42 -10.37 17.20
CA GLN A 216 -12.92 -10.75 15.87
C GLN A 216 -13.17 -9.54 14.95
N PHE A 217 -13.11 -8.33 15.51
CA PHE A 217 -13.42 -7.06 14.83
C PHE A 217 -12.20 -6.13 14.83
N PRO A 218 -11.24 -6.35 13.95
CA PRO A 218 -10.00 -5.55 13.89
C PRO A 218 -10.23 -4.07 13.59
N GLU A 219 -11.38 -3.70 13.01
CA GLU A 219 -11.78 -2.31 12.77
C GLU A 219 -12.14 -1.56 14.05
N ASN A 220 -12.35 -2.30 15.17
CA ASN A 220 -12.64 -1.74 16.49
C ASN A 220 -13.78 -0.69 16.46
N PRO A 221 -15.00 -1.07 16.02
CA PRO A 221 -16.13 -0.16 15.94
C PRO A 221 -16.42 0.46 17.31
N GLN A 222 -16.81 1.74 17.33
CA GLN A 222 -17.01 2.49 18.56
C GLN A 222 -18.45 2.43 19.08
N ASP A 223 -19.37 2.05 18.21
CA ASP A 223 -20.79 1.87 18.55
C ASP A 223 -21.43 0.78 17.68
N ILE A 224 -22.71 0.49 17.96
CA ILE A 224 -23.47 -0.54 17.26
C ILE A 224 -23.75 -0.17 15.81
N ASP A 225 -23.93 1.11 15.49
CA ASP A 225 -24.18 1.57 14.11
C ASP A 225 -22.95 1.37 13.25
N GLU A 226 -21.76 1.70 13.74
CA GLU A 226 -20.48 1.47 13.07
C GLU A 226 -20.21 -0.04 12.87
N LEU A 227 -20.56 -0.87 13.87
CA LEU A 227 -20.49 -2.32 13.76
C LEU A 227 -21.41 -2.83 12.64
N ILE A 228 -22.67 -2.38 12.61
CA ILE A 228 -23.66 -2.76 11.59
C ILE A 228 -23.20 -2.32 10.20
N ASP A 229 -22.70 -1.09 10.04
CA ASP A 229 -22.19 -0.57 8.77
C ASP A 229 -21.05 -1.44 8.26
N THR A 230 -20.08 -1.74 9.11
CA THR A 230 -18.92 -2.59 8.77
C THR A 230 -19.37 -4.00 8.36
N LEU A 231 -20.27 -4.61 9.12
CA LEU A 231 -20.77 -5.96 8.83
C LEU A 231 -21.62 -6.00 7.56
N ALA A 232 -22.49 -5.00 7.34
CA ALA A 232 -23.30 -4.91 6.12
C ALA A 232 -22.43 -4.77 4.87
N GLN A 233 -21.42 -3.91 4.90
CA GLN A 233 -20.45 -3.75 3.81
C GLN A 233 -19.71 -5.05 3.53
N ARG A 234 -19.22 -5.74 4.57
CA ARG A 234 -18.53 -7.04 4.43
C ARG A 234 -19.45 -8.13 3.86
N SER A 235 -20.68 -8.24 4.37
CA SER A 235 -21.63 -9.24 3.89
C SER A 235 -22.04 -8.96 2.45
N ALA A 236 -22.34 -7.71 2.10
CA ALA A 236 -22.65 -7.31 0.72
C ALA A 236 -21.46 -7.60 -0.23
N ALA A 237 -20.23 -7.28 0.17
CA ALA A 237 -19.04 -7.59 -0.60
C ALA A 237 -18.83 -9.11 -0.78
N ALA A 238 -19.06 -9.91 0.28
CA ALA A 238 -18.97 -11.36 0.20
C ALA A 238 -20.03 -11.94 -0.75
N GLN A 239 -21.27 -11.43 -0.73
CA GLN A 239 -22.32 -11.85 -1.65
C GLN A 239 -22.01 -11.49 -3.11
N ARG A 240 -21.48 -10.28 -3.38
CA ARG A 240 -21.02 -9.88 -4.72
C ARG A 240 -19.89 -10.79 -5.20
N MET A 241 -18.91 -11.07 -4.33
CA MET A 241 -17.81 -11.98 -4.64
C MET A 241 -18.30 -13.39 -4.99
N LEU A 242 -19.22 -13.96 -4.21
CA LEU A 242 -19.82 -15.27 -4.49
C LEU A 242 -20.54 -15.31 -5.85
N ARG A 243 -21.19 -14.21 -6.25
CA ARG A 243 -21.83 -14.10 -7.56
C ARG A 243 -20.82 -13.99 -8.70
N SER A 244 -19.66 -13.43 -8.46
CA SER A 244 -18.57 -13.27 -9.44
C SER A 244 -17.76 -14.56 -9.65
N MET A 245 -17.89 -15.55 -8.74
CA MET A 245 -17.26 -16.86 -8.86
C MET A 245 -17.88 -17.70 -9.96
N THR A 246 -17.09 -18.63 -10.55
CA THR A 246 -17.64 -19.65 -11.45
C THR A 246 -18.59 -20.58 -10.69
N PRO A 247 -19.52 -21.24 -11.38
CA PRO A 247 -20.41 -22.23 -10.75
C PRO A 247 -19.64 -23.30 -9.98
N GLU A 248 -18.52 -23.79 -10.53
CA GLU A 248 -17.68 -24.83 -9.94
C GLU A 248 -17.00 -24.32 -8.65
N GLN A 249 -16.45 -23.11 -8.66
CA GLN A 249 -15.84 -22.49 -7.47
C GLN A 249 -16.88 -22.30 -6.36
N ARG A 250 -18.08 -21.87 -6.73
CA ARG A 250 -19.18 -21.66 -5.77
C ARG A 250 -19.64 -22.98 -5.15
N GLU A 251 -19.79 -24.03 -5.96
CA GLU A 251 -20.15 -25.37 -5.49
C GLU A 251 -19.07 -25.94 -4.55
N GLU A 252 -17.79 -25.84 -4.92
CA GLU A 252 -16.67 -26.28 -4.08
C GLU A 252 -16.65 -25.53 -2.74
N LEU A 253 -16.84 -24.19 -2.75
CA LEU A 253 -16.88 -23.38 -1.53
C LEU A 253 -18.06 -23.75 -0.64
N MET A 254 -19.24 -23.96 -1.21
CA MET A 254 -20.42 -24.40 -0.47
C MET A 254 -20.22 -25.78 0.16
N ALA A 255 -19.62 -26.73 -0.58
CA ALA A 255 -19.31 -28.05 -0.07
C ALA A 255 -18.29 -27.99 1.09
N LEU A 256 -17.24 -27.17 0.96
CA LEU A 256 -16.25 -26.96 2.02
C LEU A 256 -16.85 -26.24 3.24
N SER A 257 -17.73 -25.26 3.02
CA SER A 257 -18.44 -24.56 4.10
C SER A 257 -19.37 -25.54 4.85
N ALA A 258 -20.11 -26.38 4.15
CA ALA A 258 -20.94 -27.41 4.75
C ALA A 258 -20.11 -28.43 5.55
N GLN A 259 -18.92 -28.79 5.07
CA GLN A 259 -17.99 -29.67 5.79
C GLN A 259 -17.35 -28.97 7.01
N ALA A 260 -16.92 -27.72 6.85
CA ALA A 260 -16.26 -26.95 7.89
C ALA A 260 -17.23 -26.56 9.01
N PHE A 261 -18.40 -26.10 8.65
CA PHE A 261 -19.39 -25.60 9.62
C PHE A 261 -20.50 -26.59 9.94
N GLY A 262 -20.63 -27.70 9.24
CA GLY A 262 -21.40 -28.95 9.42
C GLY A 262 -22.64 -28.99 10.35
N SER A 263 -23.00 -27.88 11.00
CA SER A 263 -24.12 -27.74 11.89
C SER A 263 -25.24 -26.94 11.22
N PRO A 264 -26.41 -27.50 11.01
CA PRO A 264 -27.56 -26.74 10.52
C PRO A 264 -27.81 -25.45 11.35
N ALA A 265 -27.58 -25.53 12.66
CA ALA A 265 -27.75 -24.39 13.55
C ALA A 265 -26.81 -23.21 13.25
N LEU A 266 -25.60 -23.45 12.73
CA LEU A 266 -24.68 -22.39 12.36
C LEU A 266 -25.13 -21.72 11.05
N MET A 267 -25.61 -22.50 10.10
CA MET A 267 -26.16 -21.95 8.84
C MET A 267 -27.40 -21.10 9.13
N ASP A 268 -28.29 -21.55 10.01
CA ASP A 268 -29.46 -20.75 10.45
C ASP A 268 -29.04 -19.40 11.08
N GLN A 269 -27.91 -19.38 11.82
CA GLN A 269 -27.40 -18.12 12.41
C GLN A 269 -26.82 -17.18 11.36
N LEU A 270 -26.15 -17.70 10.34
CA LEU A 270 -25.64 -16.91 9.22
C LEU A 270 -26.79 -16.32 8.39
N ASP A 271 -27.80 -17.14 8.06
CA ASP A 271 -28.99 -16.67 7.32
C ASP A 271 -29.73 -15.58 8.10
N ARG A 272 -29.84 -15.73 9.44
CA ARG A 272 -30.45 -14.73 10.33
C ARG A 272 -29.62 -13.43 10.36
N LEU A 273 -28.27 -13.55 10.39
CA LEU A 273 -27.37 -12.39 10.33
C LEU A 273 -27.55 -11.61 9.03
N ASP A 274 -27.56 -12.32 7.87
CA ASP A 274 -27.77 -11.69 6.57
C ASP A 274 -29.13 -10.98 6.51
N ALA A 275 -30.19 -11.61 7.00
CA ALA A 275 -31.53 -11.00 7.06
C ALA A 275 -31.57 -9.74 7.94
N ASN A 276 -30.91 -9.78 9.11
CA ASN A 276 -30.80 -8.63 10.02
C ASN A 276 -30.04 -7.47 9.37
N LEU A 277 -28.87 -7.74 8.75
CA LEU A 277 -28.05 -6.71 8.10
C LEU A 277 -28.78 -6.07 6.90
N GLN A 278 -29.44 -6.88 6.06
CA GLN A 278 -30.26 -6.36 4.95
C GLN A 278 -31.43 -5.50 5.44
N GLY A 279 -32.07 -5.88 6.54
CA GLY A 279 -33.14 -5.11 7.14
C GLY A 279 -32.67 -3.79 7.74
N LEU A 280 -31.52 -3.76 8.40
CA LEU A 280 -30.95 -2.58 9.06
C LEU A 280 -30.23 -1.64 8.09
N ARG A 281 -29.67 -2.14 6.99
CA ARG A 281 -28.95 -1.36 5.95
C ARG A 281 -29.44 -1.70 4.54
N PRO A 282 -30.70 -1.39 4.20
CA PRO A 282 -31.27 -1.70 2.88
C PRO A 282 -30.62 -0.87 1.74
N GLY A 283 -29.86 0.17 2.07
CA GLY A 283 -29.16 1.02 1.09
C GLY A 283 -27.84 0.46 0.57
N GLU A 284 -27.33 -0.64 1.17
CA GLU A 284 -26.12 -1.31 0.67
C GLU A 284 -26.40 -2.04 -0.66
N ASP A 285 -25.35 -2.22 -1.47
CA ASP A 285 -25.45 -2.98 -2.71
C ASP A 285 -25.42 -4.50 -2.48
N TRP A 286 -26.59 -5.03 -2.12
CA TRP A 286 -26.80 -6.46 -1.90
C TRP A 286 -26.91 -7.28 -3.18
N THR A 287 -27.11 -6.64 -4.34
CA THR A 287 -27.49 -7.32 -5.59
C THR A 287 -26.46 -7.23 -6.70
N GLY A 288 -25.47 -6.36 -6.60
CA GLY A 288 -24.41 -6.19 -7.57
C GLY A 288 -23.53 -7.42 -7.77
N SER A 289 -22.70 -7.39 -8.79
CA SER A 289 -21.55 -8.28 -8.98
C SER A 289 -20.27 -7.48 -8.83
N GLU A 290 -19.19 -8.13 -8.41
CA GLU A 290 -17.89 -7.48 -8.40
C GLU A 290 -17.47 -7.21 -9.85
N GLN A 291 -17.40 -5.92 -10.21
CA GLN A 291 -16.80 -5.44 -11.44
C GLN A 291 -15.60 -4.59 -11.09
N PHE A 292 -14.50 -4.80 -11.78
CA PHE A 292 -13.31 -3.97 -11.64
C PHE A 292 -13.55 -2.65 -12.41
N ASP A 293 -14.28 -1.72 -11.81
CA ASP A 293 -14.47 -0.36 -12.32
C ASP A 293 -13.37 0.52 -11.72
N GLY A 294 -12.38 0.91 -12.53
CA GLY A 294 -11.17 1.62 -12.10
C GLY A 294 -11.36 2.91 -11.28
N GLU A 295 -12.58 3.44 -11.16
CA GLU A 295 -12.89 4.64 -10.37
C GLU A 295 -13.41 4.34 -8.95
N ASN A 296 -13.97 3.16 -8.71
CA ASN A 296 -14.44 2.72 -7.40
C ASN A 296 -14.01 1.27 -7.16
N GLY A 297 -12.74 1.05 -6.88
CA GLY A 297 -12.18 -0.24 -6.53
C GLY A 297 -12.66 -0.77 -5.18
N LEU A 298 -13.96 -0.77 -4.93
CA LEU A 298 -14.51 -0.87 -3.59
C LEU A 298 -15.01 -2.26 -3.18
N GLY A 299 -15.07 -3.21 -4.06
CA GLY A 299 -15.31 -4.59 -3.65
C GLY A 299 -14.01 -5.39 -3.52
N LEU A 300 -12.98 -4.92 -4.20
CA LEU A 300 -11.65 -5.51 -4.27
C LEU A 300 -10.61 -4.69 -3.49
N GLY A 301 -10.98 -4.09 -2.36
CA GLY A 301 -10.12 -3.19 -1.57
C GLY A 301 -8.67 -3.68 -1.38
N ASP A 302 -8.46 -4.99 -1.39
CA ASP A 302 -7.13 -5.58 -1.34
C ASP A 302 -6.42 -5.64 -2.71
N GLY A 303 -7.15 -5.67 -3.84
CA GLY A 303 -6.56 -5.85 -5.17
C GLY A 303 -5.99 -4.58 -5.76
N THR A 304 -6.75 -3.50 -5.72
CA THR A 304 -6.24 -2.16 -6.06
C THR A 304 -5.18 -1.74 -5.05
N GLY A 305 -5.33 -2.11 -3.77
CA GLY A 305 -4.34 -1.92 -2.73
C GLY A 305 -3.01 -2.59 -3.06
N VAL A 306 -3.00 -3.85 -3.50
CA VAL A 306 -1.76 -4.57 -3.86
C VAL A 306 -1.06 -3.94 -5.06
N LEU A 307 -1.80 -3.53 -6.11
CA LEU A 307 -1.20 -2.81 -7.24
C LEU A 307 -0.67 -1.44 -6.82
N GLN A 308 -1.38 -0.73 -5.97
CA GLN A 308 -0.92 0.53 -5.40
C GLN A 308 0.32 0.32 -4.52
N ASP A 309 0.33 -0.71 -3.68
CA ASP A 309 1.49 -1.08 -2.87
C ASP A 309 2.71 -1.43 -3.73
N LEU A 310 2.52 -2.16 -4.83
CA LEU A 310 3.60 -2.46 -5.77
C LEU A 310 4.10 -1.19 -6.47
N ALA A 311 3.20 -0.31 -6.90
CA ALA A 311 3.55 0.98 -7.50
C ALA A 311 4.32 1.88 -6.52
N ASP A 312 3.88 1.93 -5.26
CA ASP A 312 4.55 2.66 -4.18
C ASP A 312 5.96 2.11 -3.92
N LEU A 313 6.12 0.78 -3.89
CA LEU A 313 7.42 0.13 -3.69
C LEU A 313 8.36 0.33 -4.89
N ASP A 314 7.86 0.29 -6.12
CA ASP A 314 8.64 0.59 -7.32
C ASP A 314 9.13 2.04 -7.28
N GLN A 315 8.27 3.00 -6.93
CA GLN A 315 8.65 4.41 -6.79
C GLN A 315 9.68 4.63 -5.67
N LEU A 316 9.51 3.96 -4.52
CA LEU A 316 10.50 4.00 -3.43
C LEU A 316 11.86 3.44 -3.88
N ALA A 317 11.86 2.34 -4.63
CA ALA A 317 13.09 1.76 -5.16
C ALA A 317 13.83 2.75 -6.08
N ASP A 318 13.09 3.45 -6.95
CA ASP A 318 13.65 4.47 -7.84
C ASP A 318 14.21 5.65 -7.05
N GLN A 319 13.50 6.16 -6.04
CA GLN A 319 13.96 7.24 -5.16
C GLN A 319 15.22 6.86 -4.37
N LEU A 320 15.27 5.63 -3.83
CA LEU A 320 16.42 5.14 -3.07
C LEU A 320 17.63 4.85 -3.96
N SER A 321 17.42 4.49 -5.24
CA SER A 321 18.50 4.25 -6.19
C SER A 321 19.27 5.52 -6.54
N GLN A 322 18.67 6.69 -6.35
CA GLN A 322 19.21 8.01 -6.71
C GLN A 322 19.76 8.07 -8.15
N SER A 323 19.13 7.32 -9.04
CA SER A 323 19.60 7.15 -10.42
C SER A 323 19.45 8.43 -11.27
N SER A 324 18.59 9.35 -10.84
CA SER A 324 18.34 10.60 -11.59
C SER A 324 19.38 11.67 -11.25
N PRO A 325 19.92 12.40 -12.26
CA PRO A 325 20.81 13.52 -12.01
C PRO A 325 20.13 14.59 -11.13
N GLY A 326 20.75 14.91 -10.00
CA GLY A 326 20.23 15.93 -9.05
C GLY A 326 19.26 15.40 -8.00
N SER A 327 18.96 14.09 -7.97
CA SER A 327 18.18 13.49 -6.87
C SER A 327 18.88 13.68 -5.52
N THR A 328 18.11 13.97 -4.49
CA THR A 328 18.56 14.15 -3.11
C THR A 328 17.80 13.21 -2.19
N LEU A 329 18.36 12.94 -1.00
CA LEU A 329 17.65 12.14 0.00
C LEU A 329 16.35 12.79 0.50
N SER A 330 16.22 14.10 0.32
CA SER A 330 14.98 14.82 0.61
C SER A 330 13.81 14.44 -0.30
N ASP A 331 14.09 13.81 -1.44
CA ASP A 331 13.07 13.39 -2.42
C ASP A 331 12.44 12.03 -2.06
N VAL A 332 13.03 11.31 -1.08
CA VAL A 332 12.50 10.03 -0.61
C VAL A 332 11.21 10.25 0.19
N ASP A 333 10.14 9.59 -0.22
CA ASP A 333 8.85 9.62 0.49
C ASP A 333 8.92 8.78 1.77
N VAL A 334 9.29 9.45 2.87
CA VAL A 334 9.52 8.82 4.17
C VAL A 334 8.23 8.27 4.78
N ASP A 335 7.08 8.89 4.51
CA ASP A 335 5.80 8.43 5.03
C ASP A 335 5.35 7.16 4.31
N ARG A 336 5.62 7.07 3.02
CA ARG A 336 5.41 5.85 2.23
C ARG A 336 6.36 4.74 2.67
N LEU A 337 7.63 5.07 2.93
CA LEU A 337 8.61 4.14 3.47
C LEU A 337 8.17 3.56 4.83
N ALA A 338 7.64 4.42 5.73
CA ALA A 338 7.08 4.00 7.01
C ALA A 338 5.91 3.02 6.85
N ARG A 339 5.00 3.29 5.94
CA ARG A 339 3.84 2.41 5.67
C ARG A 339 4.25 1.01 5.24
N HIS A 340 5.28 0.87 4.39
CA HIS A 340 5.66 -0.41 3.81
C HIS A 340 6.72 -1.17 4.61
N LEU A 341 7.65 -0.46 5.28
CA LEU A 341 8.78 -1.05 6.01
C LEU A 341 8.78 -0.76 7.52
N GLY A 342 7.84 0.07 8.00
CA GLY A 342 7.73 0.46 9.39
C GLY A 342 8.50 1.74 9.73
N ASP A 343 8.22 2.28 10.92
CA ASP A 343 8.77 3.56 11.40
C ASP A 343 10.29 3.56 11.52
N GLU A 344 10.92 2.42 11.78
CA GLU A 344 12.37 2.29 11.87
C GLU A 344 13.05 2.66 10.55
N ALA A 345 12.55 2.17 9.42
CA ALA A 345 13.06 2.52 8.08
C ALA A 345 12.92 4.02 7.78
N ALA A 346 11.83 4.62 8.23
CA ALA A 346 11.60 6.06 8.11
C ALA A 346 12.61 6.88 8.92
N VAL A 347 12.92 6.45 10.15
CA VAL A 347 13.94 7.09 11.00
C VAL A 347 15.32 6.96 10.38
N GLU A 348 15.67 5.81 9.82
CA GLU A 348 16.92 5.57 9.10
C GLU A 348 17.07 6.51 7.90
N ALA A 349 16.06 6.60 7.03
CA ALA A 349 16.06 7.49 5.87
C ALA A 349 16.20 8.97 6.27
N ARG A 350 15.46 9.43 7.31
CA ARG A 350 15.61 10.79 7.85
C ARG A 350 17.00 11.04 8.44
N THR A 351 17.63 10.02 8.99
CA THR A 351 18.99 10.15 9.56
C THR A 351 20.01 10.33 8.46
N LEU A 352 19.88 9.58 7.34
CA LEU A 352 20.71 9.74 6.15
C LEU A 352 20.55 11.13 5.52
N ASP A 353 19.32 11.62 5.35
CA ASP A 353 19.04 12.96 4.82
C ASP A 353 19.67 14.07 5.70
N ARG A 354 19.53 13.94 7.03
CA ARG A 354 20.17 14.90 7.95
C ARG A 354 21.68 14.85 7.89
N LEU A 355 22.26 13.66 7.75
CA LEU A 355 23.70 13.49 7.59
C LEU A 355 24.16 14.15 6.28
N GLU A 356 23.49 13.90 5.16
CA GLU A 356 23.82 14.53 3.88
C GLU A 356 23.81 16.05 4.00
N LYS A 357 22.74 16.63 4.57
CA LYS A 357 22.61 18.07 4.83
C LYS A 357 23.72 18.58 5.73
N ALA A 358 23.96 17.92 6.85
CA ALA A 358 25.00 18.33 7.80
C ALA A 358 26.41 18.29 7.18
N LEU A 359 26.72 17.32 6.34
CA LEU A 359 27.99 17.25 5.62
C LEU A 359 28.12 18.37 4.59
N ARG A 360 27.05 18.69 3.86
CA ARG A 360 27.03 19.82 2.91
C ARG A 360 27.15 21.17 3.62
N ASP A 361 26.43 21.35 4.74
CA ASP A 361 26.38 22.61 5.50
C ASP A 361 27.65 22.85 6.40
N SER A 362 28.37 21.78 6.70
CA SER A 362 29.59 21.86 7.55
C SER A 362 30.72 22.73 6.97
N GLY A 363 30.57 23.10 5.69
CA GLY A 363 31.59 23.85 4.94
C GLY A 363 32.87 23.02 4.66
N LEU A 364 32.77 21.70 4.88
CA LEU A 364 33.85 20.75 4.57
C LEU A 364 33.84 20.37 3.08
N LEU A 365 32.64 20.40 2.47
CA LEU A 365 32.46 20.31 1.04
C LEU A 365 32.12 21.70 0.48
N ARG A 366 32.81 22.12 -0.59
CA ARG A 366 32.56 23.39 -1.30
C ARG A 366 32.20 23.06 -2.75
N ARG A 367 31.25 23.78 -3.32
CA ARG A 367 31.06 23.78 -4.77
C ARG A 367 32.20 24.54 -5.43
N GLY A 368 32.93 23.88 -6.30
CA GLY A 368 33.90 24.51 -7.20
C GLY A 368 33.21 25.40 -8.24
N THR A 369 34.02 26.13 -9.00
CA THR A 369 33.56 27.01 -10.10
C THR A 369 32.86 26.23 -11.21
N ASP A 370 33.12 24.93 -11.32
CA ASP A 370 32.58 24.03 -12.33
C ASP A 370 31.33 23.27 -11.85
N GLY A 371 30.84 23.60 -10.62
CA GLY A 371 29.68 22.96 -10.02
C GLY A 371 29.98 21.71 -9.18
N ASP A 372 31.18 21.17 -9.29
CA ASP A 372 31.62 19.96 -8.60
C ASP A 372 31.91 20.24 -7.11
N LEU A 373 31.61 19.25 -6.25
CA LEU A 373 31.98 19.30 -4.83
C LEU A 373 33.47 19.04 -4.67
N THR A 374 34.15 19.94 -3.91
CA THR A 374 35.56 19.80 -3.55
C THR A 374 35.72 19.86 -2.03
N LEU A 375 36.74 19.16 -1.51
CA LEU A 375 37.09 19.31 -0.09
C LEU A 375 37.61 20.71 0.22
N SER A 376 37.07 21.34 1.27
CA SER A 376 37.55 22.64 1.69
C SER A 376 38.94 22.53 2.34
N PRO A 377 39.74 23.61 2.36
CA PRO A 377 41.02 23.62 3.07
C PRO A 377 40.89 23.33 4.59
N ARG A 378 39.68 23.47 5.14
CA ARG A 378 39.36 23.14 6.53
C ARG A 378 39.15 21.63 6.70
N ALA A 379 38.57 20.95 5.73
CA ALA A 379 38.48 19.51 5.69
C ALA A 379 39.89 18.90 5.57
N MET A 380 40.67 19.39 4.61
CA MET A 380 42.05 18.91 4.39
C MET A 380 43.04 19.12 5.57
N ARG A 381 42.68 19.98 6.54
CA ARG A 381 43.48 20.16 7.75
C ARG A 381 43.03 19.29 8.93
N ARG A 382 41.93 18.65 8.83
CA ARG A 382 41.41 17.68 9.82
C ARG A 382 41.75 16.23 9.48
N LEU A 383 42.10 15.99 8.24
CA LEU A 383 42.72 14.77 7.72
C LEU A 383 44.23 14.78 7.99
#